data_15c3ccf77a79351eee45a912121ae4d9
#
_entry.id   15c3ccf77a79351eee45a912121ae4d9
#
_cell.length_a   1.000
_cell.length_b   1.000
_cell.length_c   1.000
_cell.angle_alpha   90.00
_cell.angle_beta   90.00
_cell.angle_gamma   90.00
#
_symmetry.space_group_name_H-M   'P 1'
#
loop_
_entity.id
_entity.type
_entity.pdbx_description
1 polymer ?
#
loop_
_entity_poly.entity_id
_entity_poly.type
_entity_poly.pdbx_seq_one_letter_code
_entity_poly.pdbx_strand_id
1 'polypeptide(L)'
;RRQRQMCIRDSPSSQDSFMRMFLRNYCLRPSCYECEAKLVRCADLTLADFWGINFVAPEMNDNKGVSLVIIRSQRGQSLFDTIQEKLCYKKVDYNAAIKYNPSEITSAPRPKERNKFFSDLEKKEFIKMEKKYAADAKIPLKQKVKNILRNALLRKNNGGGYSNVKNVSGYGMLFTFDMIDKK
;
A
#
# COMPACT_ATOMS: atom_id res chain seq x y z
N ARG A 1 -29.29 -5.98 -11.41
CA ARG A 1 -28.61 -5.39 -12.58
C ARG A 1 -27.46 -6.30 -12.96
N ARG A 2 -27.50 -6.96 -14.12
CA ARG A 2 -26.39 -7.75 -14.66
C ARG A 2 -25.25 -6.78 -15.00
N GLN A 3 -24.16 -6.85 -14.26
CA GLN A 3 -22.92 -6.17 -14.60
C GLN A 3 -22.38 -6.80 -15.89
N ARG A 4 -22.16 -5.99 -16.93
CA ARG A 4 -21.59 -6.50 -18.19
C ARG A 4 -20.11 -6.86 -17.93
N GLN A 5 -19.81 -8.14 -17.87
CA GLN A 5 -18.45 -8.66 -17.66
C GLN A 5 -17.46 -8.34 -18.80
N MET A 6 -17.95 -7.83 -19.94
CA MET A 6 -17.13 -7.57 -21.13
C MET A 6 -16.09 -6.44 -21.01
N CYS A 7 -16.09 -5.68 -19.90
CA CYS A 7 -15.14 -4.58 -19.67
C CYS A 7 -14.10 -4.86 -18.57
N ILE A 8 -14.05 -6.08 -18.04
CA ILE A 8 -13.07 -6.45 -17.01
C ILE A 8 -11.87 -7.09 -17.71
N ARG A 9 -10.71 -6.46 -17.58
CA ARG A 9 -9.43 -6.99 -18.00
C ARG A 9 -8.56 -7.19 -16.78
N ASP A 10 -8.28 -8.43 -16.42
CA ASP A 10 -7.35 -8.76 -15.35
C ASP A 10 -5.91 -8.66 -15.86
N SER A 11 -5.10 -7.86 -15.17
CA SER A 11 -3.68 -7.72 -15.44
C SER A 11 -2.92 -7.49 -14.14
N PRO A 12 -1.75 -8.11 -13.94
CA PRO A 12 -0.89 -7.77 -12.82
C PRO A 12 -0.56 -6.27 -12.83
N SER A 13 -0.65 -5.61 -11.66
CA SER A 13 -0.36 -4.17 -11.53
C SER A 13 1.04 -3.78 -12.03
N SER A 14 1.98 -4.71 -11.96
CA SER A 14 3.34 -4.53 -12.49
C SER A 14 3.44 -4.52 -14.02
N GLN A 15 2.43 -5.01 -14.72
CA GLN A 15 2.36 -5.06 -16.19
C GLN A 15 1.44 -3.98 -16.75
N ASP A 16 0.52 -3.44 -15.94
CA ASP A 16 -0.38 -2.38 -16.36
C ASP A 16 0.35 -1.02 -16.40
N SER A 17 0.33 -0.38 -17.56
CA SER A 17 1.06 0.86 -17.81
C SER A 17 0.53 2.04 -17.00
N PHE A 18 -0.80 2.12 -16.80
CA PHE A 18 -1.41 3.15 -15.98
C PHE A 18 -0.99 2.97 -14.51
N MET A 19 -1.10 1.76 -13.98
CA MET A 19 -0.69 1.46 -12.60
C MET A 19 0.79 1.78 -12.36
N ARG A 20 1.65 1.49 -13.33
CA ARG A 20 3.08 1.82 -13.25
C ARG A 20 3.33 3.33 -13.21
N MET A 21 2.62 4.12 -14.01
CA MET A 21 2.69 5.58 -13.97
C MET A 21 2.09 6.15 -12.68
N PHE A 22 0.99 5.57 -12.20
CA PHE A 22 0.34 5.93 -10.94
C PHE A 22 1.25 5.66 -9.73
N LEU A 23 1.82 4.46 -9.62
CA LEU A 23 2.73 4.11 -8.53
C LEU A 23 4.04 4.92 -8.54
N ARG A 24 4.40 5.53 -9.69
CA ARG A 24 5.49 6.51 -9.80
C ARG A 24 5.05 7.94 -9.50
N ASN A 25 3.84 8.11 -9.03
CA ASN A 25 3.25 9.38 -8.62
C ASN A 25 3.01 10.40 -9.76
N TYR A 26 3.11 10.03 -11.04
CA TYR A 26 2.86 10.97 -12.14
C TYR A 26 1.40 11.43 -12.20
N CYS A 27 0.45 10.50 -11.96
CA CYS A 27 -0.99 10.71 -12.15
C CYS A 27 -1.69 11.30 -10.91
N LEU A 28 -0.97 11.59 -9.83
CA LEU A 28 -1.56 12.11 -8.60
C LEU A 28 -2.03 13.55 -8.75
N ARG A 29 -3.05 13.92 -7.99
CA ARG A 29 -3.50 15.32 -7.90
C ARG A 29 -2.41 16.21 -7.26
N PRO A 30 -2.34 17.49 -7.59
CA PRO A 30 -1.38 18.42 -6.96
C PRO A 30 -1.42 18.37 -5.42
N SER A 31 -2.63 18.33 -4.83
CA SER A 31 -2.83 18.24 -3.38
C SER A 31 -2.26 16.97 -2.74
N CYS A 32 -2.00 15.89 -3.49
CA CYS A 32 -1.39 14.68 -2.95
C CYS A 32 0.09 14.88 -2.56
N TYR A 33 0.75 15.85 -3.16
CA TYR A 33 2.17 16.13 -2.88
C TYR A 33 2.37 17.05 -1.67
N GLU A 34 1.32 17.79 -1.30
CA GLU A 34 1.28 18.73 -0.17
C GLU A 34 0.00 18.48 0.62
N CYS A 35 -0.18 17.22 1.07
CA CYS A 35 -1.43 16.78 1.65
C CYS A 35 -1.61 17.32 3.08
N GLU A 36 -2.48 18.30 3.26
CA GLU A 36 -2.79 18.90 4.55
C GLU A 36 -3.34 17.90 5.57
N ALA A 37 -4.04 16.85 5.11
CA ALA A 37 -4.53 15.79 5.98
C ALA A 37 -3.41 15.02 6.73
N LYS A 38 -2.14 15.19 6.32
CA LYS A 38 -0.98 14.66 7.04
C LYS A 38 -0.61 15.52 8.24
N LEU A 39 -0.95 16.80 8.19
CA LEU A 39 -0.70 17.78 9.26
C LEU A 39 -1.89 17.85 10.23
N VAL A 40 -3.10 17.91 9.68
CA VAL A 40 -4.35 18.02 10.44
C VAL A 40 -5.11 16.71 10.34
N ARG A 41 -4.97 15.87 11.34
CA ARG A 41 -5.58 14.53 11.38
C ARG A 41 -6.93 14.58 12.07
N CYS A 42 -7.96 14.94 11.31
CA CYS A 42 -9.33 15.10 11.83
C CYS A 42 -10.13 13.79 11.87
N ALA A 43 -9.63 12.71 11.28
CA ALA A 43 -10.37 11.46 11.23
C ALA A 43 -10.29 10.69 12.55
N ASP A 44 -11.41 10.17 13.03
CA ASP A 44 -11.47 9.30 14.21
C ASP A 44 -10.80 7.93 13.92
N LEU A 45 -10.93 7.46 12.68
CA LEU A 45 -10.34 6.21 12.18
C LEU A 45 -9.64 6.46 10.83
N THR A 46 -8.51 5.82 10.62
CA THR A 46 -7.84 5.75 9.32
C THR A 46 -7.75 4.29 8.89
N LEU A 47 -8.18 4.00 7.66
CA LEU A 47 -8.09 2.68 7.03
C LEU A 47 -7.05 2.72 5.93
N ALA A 48 -6.19 1.72 5.86
CA ALA A 48 -5.18 1.58 4.82
C ALA A 48 -4.91 0.11 4.50
N ASP A 49 -4.37 -0.16 3.31
CA ASP A 49 -3.75 -1.44 3.01
C ASP A 49 -2.50 -1.61 3.86
N PHE A 50 -2.30 -2.78 4.47
CA PHE A 50 -1.13 -3.01 5.30
C PHE A 50 0.03 -3.63 4.53
N TRP A 51 0.96 -2.79 4.08
CA TRP A 51 2.13 -3.24 3.31
C TRP A 51 3.18 -3.97 4.15
N GLY A 52 3.13 -3.82 5.46
CA GLY A 52 4.08 -4.41 6.41
C GLY A 52 3.67 -5.76 7.00
N ILE A 53 2.58 -6.37 6.54
CA ILE A 53 2.00 -7.57 7.16
C ILE A 53 3.01 -8.70 7.38
N ASN A 54 3.85 -8.99 6.39
CA ASN A 54 4.84 -10.07 6.45
C ASN A 54 5.94 -9.86 7.49
N PHE A 55 6.12 -8.62 7.97
CA PHE A 55 7.17 -8.26 8.92
C PHE A 55 6.63 -8.00 10.33
N VAL A 56 5.38 -7.54 10.43
CA VAL A 56 4.79 -7.11 11.71
C VAL A 56 3.87 -8.18 12.28
N ALA A 57 3.09 -8.86 11.45
CA ALA A 57 2.19 -9.93 11.88
C ALA A 57 1.96 -10.95 10.75
N PRO A 58 3.00 -11.73 10.39
CA PRO A 58 2.95 -12.66 9.27
C PRO A 58 1.86 -13.73 9.41
N GLU A 59 1.49 -14.08 10.64
CA GLU A 59 0.41 -15.03 10.94
C GLU A 59 -0.99 -14.54 10.52
N MET A 60 -1.16 -13.23 10.35
CA MET A 60 -2.41 -12.63 9.89
C MET A 60 -2.51 -12.59 8.36
N ASN A 61 -1.44 -12.90 7.64
CA ASN A 61 -1.43 -12.84 6.18
C ASN A 61 -2.01 -14.11 5.55
N ASP A 62 -3.24 -14.01 5.06
CA ASP A 62 -3.92 -15.07 4.30
C ASP A 62 -3.79 -14.93 2.77
N ASN A 63 -2.94 -14.01 2.28
CA ASN A 63 -2.76 -13.63 0.87
C ASN A 63 -4.00 -13.01 0.19
N LYS A 64 -5.03 -12.63 0.94
CA LYS A 64 -6.20 -11.91 0.42
C LYS A 64 -6.12 -10.40 0.67
N GLY A 65 -5.13 -9.98 1.44
CA GLY A 65 -4.93 -8.61 1.88
C GLY A 65 -5.40 -8.39 3.32
N VAL A 66 -4.65 -7.56 4.02
CA VAL A 66 -4.94 -7.20 5.42
C VAL A 66 -5.04 -5.67 5.51
N SER A 67 -6.08 -5.19 6.16
CA SER A 67 -6.26 -3.75 6.41
C SER A 67 -5.53 -3.31 7.67
N LEU A 68 -4.90 -2.15 7.61
CA LEU A 68 -4.40 -1.43 8.76
C LEU A 68 -5.48 -0.44 9.23
N VAL A 69 -5.87 -0.56 10.50
CA VAL A 69 -6.81 0.37 11.13
C VAL A 69 -6.07 1.17 12.18
N ILE A 70 -6.08 2.49 12.06
CA ILE A 70 -5.48 3.40 13.03
C ILE A 70 -6.60 4.15 13.71
N ILE A 71 -6.74 3.98 15.02
CA ILE A 71 -7.73 4.69 15.85
C ILE A 71 -7.07 5.90 16.48
N ARG A 72 -7.71 7.06 16.35
CA ARG A 72 -7.16 8.35 16.77
C ARG A 72 -7.94 9.05 17.86
N SER A 73 -9.15 8.62 18.14
CA SER A 73 -10.01 9.25 19.13
C SER A 73 -10.82 8.24 19.91
N GLN A 74 -11.35 8.67 21.05
CA GLN A 74 -12.28 7.86 21.84
C GLN A 74 -13.54 7.48 21.04
N ARG A 75 -14.00 8.37 20.16
CA ARG A 75 -15.14 8.10 19.28
C ARG A 75 -14.81 7.00 18.28
N GLY A 76 -13.59 7.02 17.71
CA GLY A 76 -13.10 5.95 16.85
C GLY A 76 -13.00 4.62 17.58
N GLN A 77 -12.53 4.63 18.85
CA GLN A 77 -12.49 3.44 19.69
C GLN A 77 -13.88 2.88 19.92
N SER A 78 -14.82 3.72 20.34
CA SER A 78 -16.20 3.29 20.58
C SER A 78 -16.85 2.69 19.33
N LEU A 79 -16.59 3.26 18.15
CA LEU A 79 -17.06 2.70 16.89
C LEU A 79 -16.43 1.33 16.62
N PHE A 80 -15.12 1.18 16.81
CA PHE A 80 -14.43 -0.08 16.63
C PHE A 80 -14.98 -1.16 17.58
N ASP A 81 -15.22 -0.83 18.83
CA ASP A 81 -15.74 -1.74 19.87
C ASP A 81 -17.10 -2.34 19.49
N THR A 82 -17.94 -1.60 18.74
CA THR A 82 -19.24 -2.11 18.27
C THR A 82 -19.13 -3.23 17.25
N ILE A 83 -18.00 -3.34 16.55
CA ILE A 83 -17.82 -4.28 15.44
C ILE A 83 -16.71 -5.30 15.69
N GLN A 84 -15.87 -5.12 16.71
CA GLN A 84 -14.66 -5.93 16.94
C GLN A 84 -14.95 -7.43 17.04
N GLU A 85 -16.09 -7.84 17.61
CA GLU A 85 -16.48 -9.26 17.72
C GLU A 85 -16.72 -9.94 16.35
N LYS A 86 -17.00 -9.14 15.32
CA LYS A 86 -17.21 -9.61 13.94
C LYS A 86 -15.94 -9.63 13.10
N LEU A 87 -14.82 -9.19 13.68
CA LEU A 87 -13.55 -9.01 12.99
C LEU A 87 -12.51 -10.00 13.51
N CYS A 88 -11.68 -10.51 12.60
CA CYS A 88 -10.43 -11.15 12.98
C CYS A 88 -9.37 -10.05 13.01
N TYR A 89 -8.91 -9.64 14.19
CA TYR A 89 -7.95 -8.54 14.33
C TYR A 89 -6.82 -8.86 15.29
N LYS A 90 -5.71 -8.15 15.13
CA LYS A 90 -4.58 -8.16 16.04
C LYS A 90 -4.10 -6.75 16.30
N LYS A 91 -3.84 -6.42 17.55
CA LYS A 91 -3.23 -5.15 17.93
C LYS A 91 -1.72 -5.21 17.65
N VAL A 92 -1.19 -4.17 17.02
CA VAL A 92 0.23 -4.02 16.68
C VAL A 92 0.74 -2.66 17.15
N ASP A 93 2.08 -2.55 17.27
CA ASP A 93 2.71 -1.27 17.58
C ASP A 93 2.59 -0.30 16.40
N TYR A 94 2.22 0.95 16.71
CA TYR A 94 2.01 1.99 15.70
C TYR A 94 3.27 2.28 14.89
N ASN A 95 4.42 2.43 15.56
CA ASN A 95 5.67 2.77 14.88
C ASN A 95 6.15 1.63 13.97
N ALA A 96 5.95 0.38 14.40
CA ALA A 96 6.23 -0.78 13.57
C ALA A 96 5.33 -0.82 12.32
N ALA A 97 4.05 -0.48 12.47
CA ALA A 97 3.09 -0.47 11.36
C ALA A 97 3.38 0.63 10.34
N ILE A 98 3.57 1.88 10.79
CA ILE A 98 3.77 3.03 9.90
C ILE A 98 5.10 2.99 9.15
N LYS A 99 6.10 2.26 9.66
CA LYS A 99 7.37 2.05 8.95
C LYS A 99 7.16 1.50 7.54
N TYR A 100 6.12 0.71 7.33
CA TYR A 100 5.75 0.11 6.05
C TYR A 100 4.59 0.84 5.36
N ASN A 101 3.97 1.79 6.05
CA ASN A 101 2.90 2.63 5.54
C ASN A 101 3.27 4.14 5.64
N PRO A 102 4.39 4.58 5.03
CA PRO A 102 4.91 5.94 5.19
C PRO A 102 3.95 7.02 4.73
N SER A 103 3.00 6.68 3.84
CA SER A 103 1.95 7.60 3.41
C SER A 103 1.02 8.04 4.55
N GLU A 104 1.08 7.42 5.70
CA GLU A 104 0.42 7.86 6.92
C GLU A 104 0.95 9.22 7.41
N ILE A 105 2.25 9.45 7.27
CA ILE A 105 2.94 10.65 7.80
C ILE A 105 3.39 11.56 6.67
N THR A 106 3.85 11.01 5.54
CA THR A 106 4.50 11.75 4.48
C THR A 106 3.62 11.85 3.24
N SER A 107 3.58 13.02 2.63
CA SER A 107 2.97 13.21 1.32
C SER A 107 3.75 12.48 0.23
N ALA A 108 3.08 12.13 -0.86
CA ALA A 108 3.73 11.50 -2.00
C ALA A 108 4.81 12.43 -2.58
N PRO A 109 6.01 11.93 -2.92
CA PRO A 109 7.03 12.75 -3.56
C PRO A 109 6.59 13.16 -4.96
N ARG A 110 6.72 14.45 -5.27
CA ARG A 110 6.38 14.99 -6.60
C ARG A 110 7.48 14.67 -7.62
N PRO A 111 7.19 13.92 -8.70
CA PRO A 111 8.18 13.68 -9.74
C PRO A 111 8.60 14.97 -10.44
N LYS A 112 9.89 15.13 -10.68
CA LYS A 112 10.43 16.32 -11.39
C LYS A 112 9.80 16.52 -12.78
N GLU A 113 9.50 15.43 -13.47
CA GLU A 113 8.94 15.46 -14.82
C GLU A 113 7.41 15.48 -14.87
N ARG A 114 6.72 15.69 -13.73
CA ARG A 114 5.25 15.66 -13.69
C ARG A 114 4.60 16.65 -14.66
N ASN A 115 5.08 17.87 -14.72
CA ASN A 115 4.51 18.88 -15.63
C ASN A 115 4.69 18.47 -17.09
N LYS A 116 5.87 17.90 -17.41
CA LYS A 116 6.15 17.36 -18.75
C LYS A 116 5.29 16.14 -19.06
N PHE A 117 4.98 15.32 -18.07
CA PHE A 117 4.07 14.20 -18.22
C PHE A 117 2.69 14.66 -18.71
N PHE A 118 2.09 15.65 -18.08
CA PHE A 118 0.78 16.17 -18.50
C PHE A 118 0.84 16.86 -19.86
N SER A 119 1.87 17.66 -20.14
CA SER A 119 2.05 18.26 -21.47
C SER A 119 2.25 17.20 -22.56
N ASP A 120 2.94 16.12 -22.27
CA ASP A 120 3.10 15.00 -23.20
C ASP A 120 1.79 14.22 -23.38
N LEU A 121 0.98 14.08 -22.32
CA LEU A 121 -0.30 13.37 -22.34
C LEU A 121 -1.32 14.05 -23.28
N GLU A 122 -1.30 15.38 -23.37
CA GLU A 122 -2.14 16.15 -24.27
C GLU A 122 -1.71 16.03 -25.77
N LYS A 123 -0.42 15.77 -26.00
CA LYS A 123 0.16 15.88 -27.35
C LYS A 123 0.57 14.52 -27.95
N LYS A 124 0.67 13.48 -27.14
CA LYS A 124 1.25 12.19 -27.56
C LYS A 124 0.25 11.07 -27.43
N GLU A 125 0.39 10.08 -28.32
CA GLU A 125 -0.30 8.82 -28.21
C GLU A 125 0.11 8.05 -26.94
N PHE A 126 -0.83 7.29 -26.37
CA PHE A 126 -0.61 6.53 -25.13
C PHE A 126 0.61 5.59 -25.19
N ILE A 127 0.84 4.96 -26.34
CA ILE A 127 2.02 4.07 -26.54
C ILE A 127 3.35 4.80 -26.32
N LYS A 128 3.43 6.09 -26.70
CA LYS A 128 4.64 6.91 -26.47
C LYS A 128 4.77 7.30 -24.99
N MET A 129 3.65 7.52 -24.32
CA MET A 129 3.60 7.76 -22.87
C MET A 129 4.07 6.53 -22.10
N GLU A 130 3.56 5.36 -22.46
CA GLU A 130 3.94 4.08 -21.87
C GLU A 130 5.45 3.83 -21.95
N LYS A 131 6.03 3.95 -23.15
CA LYS A 131 7.47 3.76 -23.36
C LYS A 131 8.33 4.73 -22.55
N LYS A 132 7.84 5.93 -22.28
CA LYS A 132 8.61 6.96 -21.58
C LYS A 132 8.43 6.90 -20.07
N TYR A 133 7.20 6.79 -19.59
CA TYR A 133 6.85 6.99 -18.17
C TYR A 133 6.52 5.69 -17.43
N ALA A 134 6.13 4.63 -18.17
CA ALA A 134 5.89 3.31 -17.60
C ALA A 134 7.05 2.33 -17.84
N ALA A 135 8.04 2.66 -18.66
CA ALA A 135 9.20 1.79 -18.88
C ALA A 135 9.91 1.43 -17.58
N ASP A 136 10.42 0.20 -17.48
CA ASP A 136 11.21 -0.18 -16.31
C ASP A 136 12.46 0.70 -16.20
N ALA A 137 12.72 1.18 -14.99
CA ALA A 137 13.99 1.81 -14.74
C ALA A 137 15.10 0.81 -15.06
N LYS A 138 16.06 1.20 -15.89
CA LYS A 138 17.23 0.37 -16.18
C LYS A 138 17.95 0.13 -14.86
N ILE A 139 17.75 -1.04 -14.26
CA ILE A 139 18.41 -1.40 -13.00
C ILE A 139 19.90 -1.52 -13.31
N PRO A 140 20.77 -0.73 -12.67
CA PRO A 140 22.21 -0.84 -12.85
C PRO A 140 22.67 -2.27 -12.60
N LEU A 141 23.65 -2.75 -13.37
CA LEU A 141 24.13 -4.13 -13.29
C LEU A 141 24.53 -4.52 -11.84
N LYS A 142 25.18 -3.59 -11.11
CA LYS A 142 25.51 -3.75 -9.69
C LYS A 142 24.31 -4.05 -8.81
N GLN A 143 23.17 -3.38 -9.06
CA GLN A 143 21.93 -3.59 -8.32
C GLN A 143 21.26 -4.93 -8.69
N LYS A 144 21.34 -5.35 -9.96
CA LYS A 144 20.85 -6.68 -10.40
C LYS A 144 21.62 -7.79 -9.66
N VAL A 145 22.96 -7.70 -9.61
CA VAL A 145 23.80 -8.67 -8.89
C VAL A 145 23.48 -8.69 -7.40
N LYS A 146 23.36 -7.51 -6.77
CA LYS A 146 22.97 -7.40 -5.36
C LYS A 146 21.61 -8.03 -5.05
N ASN A 147 20.62 -7.83 -5.95
CA ASN A 147 19.29 -8.42 -5.80
C ASN A 147 19.31 -9.95 -5.97
N ILE A 148 20.11 -10.47 -6.92
CA ILE A 148 20.30 -11.91 -7.12
C ILE A 148 20.93 -12.56 -5.87
N LEU A 149 22.01 -11.96 -5.35
CA LEU A 149 22.66 -12.45 -4.13
C LEU A 149 21.73 -12.41 -2.92
N ARG A 150 20.97 -11.31 -2.73
CA ARG A 150 19.98 -11.21 -1.66
C ARG A 150 18.91 -12.27 -1.77
N ASN A 151 18.37 -12.51 -2.97
CA ASN A 151 17.35 -13.52 -3.18
C ASN A 151 17.89 -14.95 -2.98
N ALA A 152 19.14 -15.21 -3.35
CA ALA A 152 19.79 -16.49 -3.07
C ALA A 152 19.98 -16.73 -1.57
N LEU A 153 20.38 -15.71 -0.81
CA LEU A 153 20.50 -15.77 0.65
C LEU A 153 19.15 -15.99 1.35
N LEU A 154 18.10 -15.30 0.88
CA LEU A 154 16.74 -15.45 1.42
C LEU A 154 16.16 -16.85 1.14
N ARG A 155 16.44 -17.45 -0.04
CA ARG A 155 16.05 -18.83 -0.35
C ARG A 155 16.73 -19.87 0.56
N LYS A 156 17.95 -19.60 1.02
CA LYS A 156 18.70 -20.49 1.92
C LYS A 156 18.14 -20.48 3.35
N ASN A 157 17.49 -19.37 3.76
CA ASN A 157 16.90 -19.22 5.09
C ASN A 157 15.42 -19.63 5.21
N ASN A 158 14.71 -19.87 4.09
CA ASN A 158 13.28 -20.22 4.08
C ASN A 158 13.02 -21.73 3.95
N GLY A 159 13.88 -22.55 4.53
CA GLY A 159 13.66 -23.99 4.69
C GLY A 159 12.73 -24.37 5.87
N GLY A 160 11.78 -23.55 6.25
CA GLY A 160 10.79 -23.80 7.31
C GLY A 160 9.36 -23.77 6.76
N GLY A 161 8.68 -24.91 6.81
CA GLY A 161 7.35 -25.10 6.25
C GLY A 161 6.29 -24.20 6.88
N TYR A 162 5.41 -23.69 6.04
CA TYR A 162 4.17 -23.03 6.46
C TYR A 162 3.23 -24.08 7.06
N SER A 163 3.04 -24.02 8.37
CA SER A 163 2.00 -24.80 9.05
C SER A 163 0.64 -24.21 8.70
N ASN A 164 -0.27 -25.11 8.33
CA ASN A 164 -1.67 -24.86 7.99
C ASN A 164 -2.37 -23.92 8.99
N VAL A 165 -2.63 -22.69 8.60
CA VAL A 165 -3.61 -21.84 9.27
C VAL A 165 -4.98 -22.29 8.77
N LYS A 166 -5.79 -22.81 9.71
CA LYS A 166 -7.18 -23.20 9.44
C LYS A 166 -7.93 -22.03 8.83
N ASN A 167 -8.67 -22.28 7.74
CA ASN A 167 -9.55 -21.36 7.07
C ASN A 167 -10.46 -20.62 8.06
N VAL A 168 -10.11 -19.39 8.39
CA VAL A 168 -11.02 -18.43 9.01
C VAL A 168 -11.53 -17.57 7.87
N SER A 169 -12.79 -17.79 7.50
CA SER A 169 -13.50 -16.98 6.52
C SER A 169 -13.80 -15.60 7.14
N GLY A 170 -12.87 -14.70 7.06
CA GLY A 170 -13.00 -13.33 7.54
C GLY A 170 -11.87 -12.48 6.99
N TYR A 171 -12.15 -11.22 6.66
CA TYR A 171 -11.10 -10.27 6.30
C TYR A 171 -10.23 -10.02 7.52
N GLY A 172 -8.94 -10.32 7.43
CA GLY A 172 -7.96 -10.01 8.47
C GLY A 172 -7.82 -8.49 8.60
N MET A 173 -7.89 -7.98 9.83
CA MET A 173 -7.75 -6.57 10.12
C MET A 173 -6.67 -6.36 11.17
N LEU A 174 -5.67 -5.54 10.88
CA LEU A 174 -4.66 -5.14 11.84
C LEU A 174 -5.01 -3.79 12.45
N PHE A 175 -4.82 -3.70 13.75
CA PHE A 175 -5.26 -2.59 14.57
C PHE A 175 -4.08 -1.94 15.27
N THR A 176 -3.96 -0.60 15.16
CA THR A 176 -3.03 0.20 15.96
C THR A 176 -3.77 1.30 16.71
N PHE A 177 -3.35 1.57 17.92
CA PHE A 177 -3.85 2.67 18.73
C PHE A 177 -2.79 3.77 18.80
N ASP A 178 -3.10 4.95 18.29
CA ASP A 178 -2.30 6.16 18.47
C ASP A 178 -3.03 7.07 19.44
N MET A 179 -2.64 7.06 20.72
CA MET A 179 -3.11 8.06 21.65
C MET A 179 -2.34 9.35 21.35
N ILE A 180 -3.00 10.26 20.68
CA ILE A 180 -2.52 11.64 20.63
C ILE A 180 -2.74 12.21 22.02
N ASP A 181 -1.65 12.33 22.78
CA ASP A 181 -1.66 13.12 24.00
C ASP A 181 -2.19 14.50 23.67
N LYS A 182 -3.36 14.82 24.23
CA LYS A 182 -3.88 16.18 24.20
C LYS A 182 -2.91 17.06 24.99
N LYS A 183 -2.14 17.87 24.30
CA LYS A 183 -1.63 19.13 24.85
C LYS A 183 -2.63 20.22 24.58
#